data_28181d89307fffecf32949012b6dec4a
#
_entry.id   28181d89307fffecf32949012b6dec4a
#
_cell.length_a   1.000
_cell.length_b   1.000
_cell.length_c   1.000
_cell.angle_alpha   90.00
_cell.angle_beta   90.00
_cell.angle_gamma   90.00
#
_symmetry.space_group_name_H-M   'P 1'
#
loop_
_entity.id
_entity.type
_entity.pdbx_description
1 polymer ?
#
loop_
_entity_poly.entity_id
_entity_poly.type
_entity_poly.pdbx_seq_one_letter_code
_entity_poly.pdbx_strand_id
1 'polypeptide(L)'
;MTEPTLADAIFNPRAIALVGASGNSMKNTARPQRYLQAHGYQGTIIPINPNRDEVLGLQAWPDLGSAPGPIDHAFIMVPAPLVPKIIEDCARTGITVATIYSDG
;
A
#
# COMPACT_ATOMS: atom_id res chain seq x y z
N MET A 1 -24.98 1.52 5.57
CA MET A 1 -23.82 1.36 4.67
C MET A 1 -23.22 -0.02 4.92
N THR A 2 -23.08 -0.80 3.88
CA THR A 2 -22.54 -2.15 4.01
C THR A 2 -21.02 -2.14 4.01
N GLU A 3 -20.42 -3.08 4.75
CA GLU A 3 -18.99 -3.29 4.69
C GLU A 3 -18.57 -3.72 3.28
N PRO A 4 -17.40 -3.29 2.79
CA PRO A 4 -16.92 -3.77 1.49
C PRO A 4 -16.73 -5.28 1.51
N THR A 5 -17.06 -5.92 0.40
CA THR A 5 -16.83 -7.35 0.24
C THR A 5 -15.36 -7.61 -0.08
N LEU A 6 -14.96 -8.89 -0.01
CA LEU A 6 -13.61 -9.27 -0.43
C LEU A 6 -13.38 -8.90 -1.90
N ALA A 7 -14.40 -9.08 -2.75
CA ALA A 7 -14.28 -8.69 -4.15
C ALA A 7 -14.03 -7.19 -4.31
N ASP A 8 -14.69 -6.36 -3.51
CA ASP A 8 -14.43 -4.91 -3.54
C ASP A 8 -12.99 -4.59 -3.16
N ALA A 9 -12.46 -5.26 -2.14
CA ALA A 9 -11.09 -5.02 -1.70
C ALA A 9 -10.06 -5.43 -2.75
N ILE A 10 -10.37 -6.42 -3.58
CA ILE A 10 -9.48 -6.88 -4.65
C ILE A 10 -9.62 -6.00 -5.90
N PHE A 11 -10.84 -5.75 -6.35
CA PHE A 11 -11.09 -5.14 -7.65
C PHE A 11 -11.41 -3.66 -7.60
N ASN A 12 -11.87 -3.16 -6.45
CA ASN A 12 -12.27 -1.76 -6.34
C ASN A 12 -12.02 -1.24 -4.92
N PRO A 13 -10.77 -1.29 -4.45
CA PRO A 13 -10.47 -0.84 -3.09
C PRO A 13 -10.66 0.66 -2.93
N ARG A 14 -11.14 1.08 -1.76
CA ARG A 14 -11.29 2.50 -1.41
C ARG A 14 -9.92 3.14 -1.18
N ALA A 15 -8.99 2.37 -0.65
CA ALA A 15 -7.62 2.83 -0.40
C ALA A 15 -6.65 1.67 -0.57
N ILE A 16 -5.50 1.96 -1.16
CA ILE A 16 -4.42 1.01 -1.36
C ILE A 16 -3.19 1.54 -0.63
N ALA A 17 -2.63 0.73 0.26
CA ALA A 17 -1.35 1.03 0.89
C ALA A 17 -0.23 0.41 0.05
N LEU A 18 0.80 1.20 -0.25
CA LEU A 18 1.97 0.75 -0.99
C LEU A 18 3.14 0.66 -0.01
N VAL A 19 3.32 -0.52 0.58
CA VAL A 19 4.35 -0.74 1.61
C VAL A 19 5.70 -0.95 0.95
N GLY A 20 6.66 -0.08 1.27
CA GLY A 20 7.96 -0.06 0.61
C GLY A 20 8.00 0.85 -0.61
N ALA A 21 7.02 1.74 -0.75
CA ALA A 21 6.96 2.67 -1.87
C ALA A 21 8.24 3.51 -1.96
N SER A 22 8.76 3.67 -3.18
CA SER A 22 10.00 4.40 -3.42
C SER A 22 9.73 5.79 -3.96
N GLY A 23 10.47 6.78 -3.47
CA GLY A 23 10.48 8.13 -4.04
C GLY A 23 11.33 8.23 -5.31
N ASN A 24 12.07 7.18 -5.66
CA ASN A 24 12.86 7.15 -6.88
C ASN A 24 12.02 6.50 -7.99
N SER A 25 11.55 7.31 -8.94
CA SER A 25 10.65 6.86 -10.01
C SER A 25 11.26 5.81 -10.93
N MET A 26 12.58 5.61 -10.85
CA MET A 26 13.27 4.60 -11.67
C MET A 26 13.26 3.22 -11.01
N LYS A 27 12.88 3.12 -9.73
CA LYS A 27 12.83 1.84 -9.05
C LYS A 27 11.53 1.09 -9.31
N ASN A 28 11.60 -0.24 -9.29
CA ASN A 28 10.42 -1.09 -9.46
C ASN A 28 9.37 -0.84 -8.38
N THR A 29 9.79 -0.50 -7.17
CA THR A 29 8.87 -0.22 -6.06
C THR A 29 8.11 1.10 -6.22
N ALA A 30 8.48 1.92 -7.21
CA ALA A 30 7.71 3.12 -7.56
C ALA A 30 6.65 2.84 -8.63
N ARG A 31 6.72 1.72 -9.31
CA ARG A 31 5.81 1.39 -10.43
C ARG A 31 4.33 1.33 -10.04
N PRO A 32 3.94 0.67 -8.95
CA PRO A 32 2.52 0.60 -8.61
C PRO A 32 1.89 1.97 -8.43
N GLN A 33 2.57 2.89 -7.74
CA GLN A 33 2.04 4.22 -7.53
C GLN A 33 1.92 4.99 -8.85
N ARG A 34 2.97 4.92 -9.67
CA ARG A 34 2.96 5.58 -10.98
C ARG A 34 1.85 5.04 -11.86
N TYR A 35 1.67 3.73 -11.86
CA TYR A 35 0.61 3.09 -12.64
C TYR A 35 -0.77 3.57 -12.20
N LEU A 36 -1.03 3.54 -10.89
CA LEU A 36 -2.33 3.97 -10.35
C LEU A 36 -2.61 5.43 -10.68
N GLN A 37 -1.60 6.29 -10.52
CA GLN A 37 -1.76 7.72 -10.83
C GLN A 37 -1.98 7.96 -12.32
N ALA A 38 -1.27 7.22 -13.18
CA ALA A 38 -1.37 7.38 -14.63
C ALA A 38 -2.71 6.89 -15.18
N HIS A 39 -3.30 5.89 -14.55
CA HIS A 39 -4.54 5.28 -15.03
C HIS A 39 -5.79 5.75 -14.28
N GLY A 40 -5.67 6.82 -13.51
CA GLY A 40 -6.83 7.48 -12.93
C GLY A 40 -7.52 6.70 -11.82
N TYR A 41 -6.75 5.98 -10.99
CA TYR A 41 -7.33 5.32 -9.83
C TYR A 41 -8.09 6.34 -8.97
N GLN A 42 -9.34 6.05 -8.66
CA GLN A 42 -10.22 6.99 -7.97
C GLN A 42 -10.14 6.91 -6.44
N GLY A 43 -9.49 5.89 -5.92
CA GLY A 43 -9.34 5.73 -4.47
C GLY A 43 -8.16 6.49 -3.92
N THR A 44 -7.87 6.25 -2.65
CA THR A 44 -6.74 6.86 -1.95
C THR A 44 -5.50 5.97 -2.08
N ILE A 45 -4.39 6.57 -2.45
CA ILE A 45 -3.09 5.89 -2.50
C ILE A 45 -2.31 6.31 -1.25
N ILE A 46 -1.86 5.34 -0.46
CA ILE A 46 -1.18 5.58 0.81
C ILE A 46 0.23 4.98 0.75
N PRO A 47 1.25 5.79 0.39
CA PRO A 47 2.62 5.29 0.40
C PRO A 47 3.11 5.06 1.83
N ILE A 48 3.76 3.93 2.06
CA ILE A 48 4.35 3.60 3.35
C ILE A 48 5.87 3.52 3.18
N ASN A 49 6.59 4.42 3.83
CA ASN A 49 8.04 4.47 3.77
C ASN A 49 8.56 5.09 5.06
N PRO A 50 9.34 4.36 5.89
CA PRO A 50 9.80 4.87 7.17
C PRO A 50 10.83 6.00 7.05
N ASN A 51 11.39 6.21 5.87
CA ASN A 51 12.47 7.18 5.68
C ASN A 51 12.04 8.44 4.92
N ARG A 52 10.75 8.55 4.55
CA ARG A 52 10.28 9.68 3.77
C ARG A 52 8.91 10.15 4.27
N ASP A 53 8.70 11.47 4.19
CA ASP A 53 7.39 12.07 4.49
C ASP A 53 6.53 12.20 3.23
N GLU A 54 7.14 12.07 2.06
CA GLU A 54 6.46 12.24 0.79
C GLU A 54 7.06 11.28 -0.24
N VAL A 55 6.20 10.66 -1.05
CA VAL A 55 6.60 9.78 -2.14
C VAL A 55 5.82 10.17 -3.38
N LEU A 56 6.53 10.58 -4.42
CA LEU A 56 5.95 10.95 -5.72
C LEU A 56 4.75 11.90 -5.59
N GLY A 57 4.88 12.90 -4.75
CA GLY A 57 3.87 13.94 -4.58
C GLY A 57 2.77 13.62 -3.58
N LEU A 58 2.77 12.45 -2.96
CA LEU A 58 1.79 12.07 -1.95
C LEU A 58 2.44 11.97 -0.58
N GLN A 59 1.69 12.33 0.45
CA GLN A 59 2.16 12.16 1.82
C GLN A 59 2.41 10.68 2.09
N ALA A 60 3.56 10.37 2.66
CA ALA A 60 3.94 9.01 3.05
C ALA A 60 3.84 8.86 4.56
N TRP A 61 3.65 7.63 5.01
CA TRP A 61 3.50 7.29 6.42
C TRP A 61 4.58 6.27 6.79
N PRO A 62 5.10 6.30 8.02
CA PRO A 62 6.21 5.41 8.39
C PRO A 62 5.81 3.94 8.50
N ASP A 63 4.56 3.67 8.82
CA ASP A 63 4.04 2.30 8.94
C ASP A 63 2.52 2.28 8.73
N LEU A 64 1.97 1.07 8.63
CA LEU A 64 0.54 0.90 8.42
C LEU A 64 -0.29 1.38 9.61
N GLY A 65 0.24 1.24 10.82
CA GLY A 65 -0.48 1.63 12.01
C GLY A 65 -0.71 3.13 12.14
N SER A 66 0.19 3.93 11.57
CA SER A 66 0.06 5.40 11.62
C SER A 66 -0.70 5.96 10.42
N ALA A 67 -0.92 5.16 9.39
CA ALA A 67 -1.59 5.62 8.18
C ALA A 67 -3.09 5.79 8.41
N PRO A 68 -3.75 6.71 7.67
CA PRO A 68 -5.19 6.88 7.81
C PRO A 68 -5.94 5.69 7.22
N GLY A 69 -6.88 5.14 7.99
CA GLY A 69 -7.74 4.06 7.52
C GLY A 69 -9.08 4.60 7.05
N PRO A 70 -9.94 3.76 6.50
CA PRO A 70 -9.70 2.34 6.27
C PRO A 70 -8.86 2.07 5.02
N ILE A 71 -8.07 1.00 5.06
CA ILE A 71 -7.29 0.53 3.92
C ILE A 71 -7.82 -0.85 3.53
N ASP A 72 -8.17 -1.02 2.26
CA ASP A 72 -8.76 -2.27 1.78
C ASP A 72 -7.72 -3.25 1.24
N HIS A 73 -6.62 -2.73 0.71
CA HIS A 73 -5.62 -3.56 0.05
C HIS A 73 -4.22 -3.03 0.38
N ALA A 74 -3.33 -3.90 0.80
CA ALA A 74 -1.92 -3.57 0.99
C ALA A 74 -1.09 -4.26 -0.09
N PHE A 75 -0.32 -3.49 -0.83
CA PHE A 75 0.63 -4.00 -1.80
C PHE A 75 2.02 -3.95 -1.16
N ILE A 76 2.59 -5.12 -0.89
CA ILE A 76 3.78 -5.24 -0.04
C ILE A 76 5.01 -5.44 -0.92
N MET A 77 5.93 -4.47 -0.89
CA MET A 77 7.11 -4.42 -1.73
C MET A 77 8.37 -4.29 -0.89
N VAL A 78 8.48 -5.11 0.15
CA VAL A 78 9.66 -5.09 1.02
C VAL A 78 10.45 -6.39 0.85
N PRO A 79 11.73 -6.41 1.26
CA PRO A 79 12.51 -7.65 1.22
C PRO A 79 11.82 -8.78 1.98
N ALA A 80 11.96 -10.01 1.50
CA ALA A 80 11.25 -11.17 2.04
C ALA A 80 11.33 -11.31 3.57
N PRO A 81 12.48 -11.07 4.22
CA PRO A 81 12.54 -11.19 5.69
C PRO A 81 11.62 -10.23 6.44
N LEU A 82 11.20 -9.13 5.82
CA LEU A 82 10.33 -8.15 6.47
C LEU A 82 8.84 -8.42 6.23
N VAL A 83 8.52 -9.32 5.31
CA VAL A 83 7.13 -9.59 4.95
C VAL A 83 6.28 -10.09 6.13
N PRO A 84 6.75 -11.05 6.96
CA PRO A 84 5.92 -11.55 8.07
C PRO A 84 5.45 -10.44 9.01
N LYS A 85 6.32 -9.48 9.33
CA LYS A 85 5.95 -8.36 10.19
C LYS A 85 4.88 -7.48 9.54
N ILE A 86 5.02 -7.24 8.24
CA ILE A 86 4.04 -6.42 7.52
C ILE A 86 2.68 -7.13 7.44
N ILE A 87 2.67 -8.44 7.25
CA ILE A 87 1.42 -9.21 7.27
C ILE A 87 0.76 -9.11 8.64
N GLU A 88 1.54 -9.19 9.71
CA GLU A 88 1.02 -9.00 11.07
C GLU A 88 0.42 -7.61 11.25
N ASP A 89 1.09 -6.59 10.73
CA ASP A 89 0.57 -5.21 10.77
C ASP A 89 -0.75 -5.09 9.99
N CYS A 90 -0.86 -5.75 8.84
CA CYS A 90 -2.11 -5.78 8.08
C CYS A 90 -3.25 -6.38 8.90
N ALA A 91 -2.99 -7.52 9.55
CA ALA A 91 -4.01 -8.16 10.37
C ALA A 91 -4.46 -7.25 11.51
N ARG A 92 -3.50 -6.57 12.15
CA ARG A 92 -3.77 -5.70 13.28
C ARG A 92 -4.56 -4.46 12.89
N THR A 93 -4.36 -3.97 11.67
CA THR A 93 -5.05 -2.77 11.18
C THR A 93 -6.32 -3.08 10.40
N GLY A 94 -6.70 -4.34 10.28
CA GLY A 94 -7.95 -4.73 9.62
C GLY A 94 -7.89 -4.75 8.11
N ILE A 95 -6.70 -4.83 7.53
CA ILE A 95 -6.54 -4.95 6.08
C ILE A 95 -6.79 -6.39 5.66
N THR A 96 -7.77 -6.61 4.79
CA THR A 96 -8.22 -7.97 4.45
C THR A 96 -7.50 -8.58 3.25
N VAL A 97 -6.91 -7.76 2.39
CA VAL A 97 -6.21 -8.25 1.20
C VAL A 97 -4.80 -7.71 1.16
N ALA A 98 -3.85 -8.60 0.94
CA ALA A 98 -2.45 -8.22 0.76
C ALA A 98 -1.89 -8.92 -0.46
N THR A 99 -1.23 -8.15 -1.33
CA THR A 99 -0.48 -8.69 -2.46
C THR A 99 0.99 -8.53 -2.15
N ILE A 100 1.73 -9.62 -2.23
CA ILE A 100 3.15 -9.61 -1.93
C ILE A 100 3.92 -9.61 -3.24
N TYR A 101 4.71 -8.56 -3.42
CA TYR A 101 5.65 -8.45 -4.53
C TYR A 101 7.04 -8.42 -3.95
N SER A 102 7.76 -9.52 -4.11
CA SER A 102 9.12 -9.63 -3.58
C SER A 102 10.05 -9.95 -4.73
N ASP A 103 11.11 -9.19 -4.84
CA ASP A 103 12.09 -9.32 -5.91
C ASP A 103 13.30 -10.14 -5.47
N GLY A 104 13.10 -11.00 -4.54
CA GLY A 104 14.14 -11.91 -4.12
C GLY A 104 14.39 -11.94 -2.66
#